data_4b1dcc3145ebc95fa287f9d973f8f461
#
_entry.id   4b1dcc3145ebc95fa287f9d973f8f461
#
_cell.length_a   1.000
_cell.length_b   1.000
_cell.length_c   1.000
_cell.angle_alpha   90.00
_cell.angle_beta   90.00
_cell.angle_gamma   90.00
#
_symmetry.space_group_name_H-M   'P 1'
#
loop_
_entity.id
_entity.type
_entity.pdbx_description
1 polymer ?
#
loop_
_entity_poly.entity_id
_entity_poly.type
_entity_poly.pdbx_seq_one_letter_code
_entity_poly.pdbx_strand_id
1 'polypeptide(L)'
;MGGLSSSNRSTQSSAQIFSLFAEDNIELQPGTMLTPGLRLDHHSIVGDNWSPSLNLSHALSDTLTLKAGIARAYKAPNLYQLNSDYLLYSRGQGCYGQSTSCYLQGNDKLKAETSVNKELGLEYKADGWVAGLTYFRNDYKNKVESGLAPVSHASGGSGAYRNSAIYQWENVPKALVEGLEGTLTIPLASQLTWNNNFTYMLQSKNKETGDYLSV
;
A
#
# COMPACT_ATOMS: atom_id res chain seq x y z
N MET A 1 -5.61 -18.89 -17.61
CA MET A 1 -6.92 -18.51 -17.10
C MET A 1 -7.84 -19.70 -17.13
N GLY A 2 -8.08 -20.32 -15.99
CA GLY A 2 -9.10 -21.36 -15.86
C GLY A 2 -10.46 -20.72 -15.83
N GLY A 3 -11.13 -20.67 -16.98
CA GLY A 3 -12.39 -19.97 -17.09
C GLY A 3 -13.55 -20.78 -16.57
N LEU A 4 -14.11 -20.38 -15.44
CA LEU A 4 -15.52 -20.60 -15.21
C LEU A 4 -16.27 -19.54 -16.02
N SER A 5 -16.91 -19.94 -17.10
CA SER A 5 -17.79 -19.04 -17.84
C SER A 5 -19.17 -19.03 -17.19
N SER A 6 -19.61 -17.87 -16.73
CA SER A 6 -21.01 -17.62 -16.41
C SER A 6 -21.59 -16.76 -17.54
N SER A 7 -22.71 -17.14 -18.10
CA SER A 7 -23.38 -16.38 -19.16
C SER A 7 -23.80 -14.97 -18.76
N ASN A 8 -23.81 -14.68 -17.45
CA ASN A 8 -24.21 -13.38 -16.86
C ASN A 8 -23.06 -12.51 -16.38
N ARG A 9 -21.79 -12.90 -16.64
CA ARG A 9 -20.64 -12.10 -16.23
C ARG A 9 -20.24 -11.11 -17.32
N SER A 10 -20.08 -9.85 -16.93
CA SER A 10 -19.48 -8.84 -17.79
C SER A 10 -17.95 -8.98 -17.78
N THR A 11 -17.34 -8.97 -18.94
CA THR A 11 -15.88 -8.97 -19.11
C THR A 11 -15.30 -7.56 -19.26
N GLN A 12 -16.15 -6.54 -19.27
CA GLN A 12 -15.74 -5.14 -19.42
C GLN A 12 -16.05 -4.36 -18.17
N SER A 13 -15.06 -3.60 -17.71
CA SER A 13 -15.18 -2.68 -16.59
C SER A 13 -14.31 -1.47 -16.86
N SER A 14 -14.77 -0.28 -16.46
CA SER A 14 -14.02 0.97 -16.62
C SER A 14 -14.20 1.89 -15.44
N ALA A 15 -13.15 2.69 -15.17
CA ALA A 15 -13.18 3.76 -14.19
C ALA A 15 -12.35 4.94 -14.72
N GLN A 16 -12.71 6.14 -14.27
CA GLN A 16 -11.97 7.37 -14.58
C GLN A 16 -11.48 8.01 -13.30
N ILE A 17 -10.25 8.52 -13.32
CA ILE A 17 -9.62 9.22 -12.21
C ILE A 17 -9.18 10.59 -12.71
N PHE A 18 -9.59 11.63 -11.97
CA PHE A 18 -9.14 13.00 -12.17
C PHE A 18 -8.40 13.46 -10.92
N SER A 19 -7.19 14.01 -11.08
CA SER A 19 -6.35 14.40 -9.95
C SER A 19 -5.84 15.83 -10.10
N LEU A 20 -5.87 16.58 -9.00
CA LEU A 20 -5.25 17.90 -8.87
C LEU A 20 -4.23 17.85 -7.74
N PHE A 21 -3.08 18.47 -7.94
CA PHE A 21 -1.98 18.47 -6.97
C PHE A 21 -1.41 19.88 -6.82
N ALA A 22 -1.12 20.27 -5.57
CA ALA A 22 -0.44 21.51 -5.23
C ALA A 22 0.58 21.25 -4.11
N GLU A 23 1.77 21.79 -4.25
CA GLU A 23 2.86 21.67 -3.28
C GLU A 23 3.67 22.96 -3.23
N ASP A 24 4.17 23.32 -2.06
CA ASP A 24 5.05 24.46 -1.86
C ASP A 24 6.24 24.07 -0.97
N ASN A 25 7.38 24.69 -1.22
CA ASN A 25 8.58 24.55 -0.39
C ASN A 25 8.84 25.86 0.33
N ILE A 26 8.72 25.84 1.65
CA ILE A 26 8.87 27.02 2.50
C ILE A 26 10.13 26.90 3.33
N GLU A 27 11.09 27.79 3.13
CA GLU A 27 12.28 27.89 3.98
C GLU A 27 11.94 28.70 5.21
N LEU A 28 11.82 28.05 6.38
CA LEU A 28 11.49 28.72 7.64
C LEU A 28 12.70 29.47 8.21
N GLN A 29 13.89 28.91 8.02
CA GLN A 29 15.19 29.47 8.38
C GLN A 29 16.28 28.73 7.62
N PRO A 30 17.53 29.23 7.54
CA PRO A 30 18.60 28.48 6.89
C PRO A 30 18.73 27.05 7.45
N GLY A 31 18.67 26.06 6.56
CA GLY A 31 18.74 24.64 6.93
C GLY A 31 17.40 24.01 7.35
N THR A 32 16.30 24.77 7.40
CA THR A 32 14.98 24.24 7.76
C THR A 32 13.99 24.49 6.64
N MET A 33 13.49 23.39 6.04
CA MET A 33 12.53 23.42 4.94
C MET A 33 11.23 22.73 5.34
N LEU A 34 10.10 23.41 5.13
CA LEU A 34 8.77 22.87 5.30
C LEU A 34 8.11 22.73 3.95
N THR A 35 7.57 21.54 3.66
CA THR A 35 6.92 21.24 2.38
C THR A 35 5.49 20.77 2.62
N PRO A 36 4.50 21.69 2.62
CA PRO A 36 3.09 21.30 2.62
C PRO A 36 2.68 20.90 1.20
N GLY A 37 1.77 19.93 1.12
CA GLY A 37 1.20 19.47 -0.14
C GLY A 37 -0.26 19.11 0.03
N LEU A 38 -1.02 19.20 -1.05
CA LEU A 38 -2.42 18.80 -1.10
C LEU A 38 -2.73 18.20 -2.45
N ARG A 39 -3.36 17.03 -2.43
CA ARG A 39 -3.84 16.35 -3.62
C ARG A 39 -5.34 16.07 -3.48
N LEU A 40 -6.09 16.35 -4.55
CA LEU A 40 -7.49 15.94 -4.70
C LEU A 40 -7.58 14.90 -5.79
N ASP A 41 -8.18 13.76 -5.48
CA ASP A 41 -8.49 12.71 -6.44
C ASP A 41 -10.00 12.52 -6.55
N HIS A 42 -10.50 12.58 -7.76
CA HIS A 42 -11.90 12.24 -8.08
C HIS A 42 -11.93 10.93 -8.87
N HIS A 43 -12.56 9.91 -8.30
CA HIS A 43 -12.71 8.60 -8.91
C HIS A 43 -14.18 8.36 -9.24
N SER A 44 -14.48 7.89 -10.45
CA SER A 44 -15.85 7.71 -10.93
C SER A 44 -16.69 6.70 -10.13
N ILE A 45 -16.02 5.77 -9.40
CA ILE A 45 -16.70 4.73 -8.62
C ILE A 45 -16.66 5.04 -7.13
N VAL A 46 -15.48 5.40 -6.59
CA VAL A 46 -15.28 5.56 -5.14
C VAL A 46 -15.34 7.00 -4.64
N GLY A 47 -15.49 7.99 -5.55
CA GLY A 47 -15.72 9.38 -5.21
C GLY A 47 -14.45 10.20 -4.97
N ASP A 48 -14.58 11.27 -4.19
CA ASP A 48 -13.51 12.24 -3.96
C ASP A 48 -12.68 11.88 -2.74
N ASN A 49 -11.35 12.08 -2.85
CA ASN A 49 -10.43 11.92 -1.74
C ASN A 49 -9.38 13.01 -1.72
N TRP A 50 -9.13 13.54 -0.53
CA TRP A 50 -8.11 14.54 -0.27
C TRP A 50 -6.88 13.88 0.36
N SER A 51 -5.69 14.23 -0.13
CA SER A 51 -4.42 13.69 0.36
C SER A 51 -3.49 14.83 0.75
N PRO A 52 -3.66 15.42 1.94
CA PRO A 52 -2.74 16.43 2.45
C PRO A 52 -1.43 15.79 2.91
N SER A 53 -0.34 16.53 2.79
CA SER A 53 0.98 16.11 3.26
C SER A 53 1.75 17.27 3.86
N LEU A 54 2.62 16.94 4.82
CA LEU A 54 3.51 17.91 5.44
C LEU A 54 4.85 17.24 5.69
N ASN A 55 5.90 17.76 5.09
CA ASN A 55 7.26 17.26 5.25
C ASN A 55 8.16 18.35 5.83
N LEU A 56 9.02 17.97 6.76
CA LEU A 56 10.01 18.84 7.39
C LEU A 56 11.41 18.27 7.17
N SER A 57 12.33 19.11 6.78
CA SER A 57 13.77 18.81 6.74
C SER A 57 14.51 19.86 7.56
N HIS A 58 15.30 19.42 8.53
CA HIS A 58 16.06 20.31 9.42
C HIS A 58 17.50 19.86 9.52
N ALA A 59 18.45 20.72 9.15
CA ALA A 59 19.86 20.46 9.30
C ALA A 59 20.27 20.64 10.77
N LEU A 60 20.60 19.54 11.44
CA LEU A 60 21.13 19.55 12.82
C LEU A 60 22.60 19.99 12.83
N SER A 61 23.33 19.65 11.75
CA SER A 61 24.72 20.05 11.52
C SER A 61 24.99 20.04 10.02
N ASP A 62 26.24 20.33 9.60
CA ASP A 62 26.65 20.28 8.20
C ASP A 62 26.55 18.85 7.61
N THR A 63 26.56 17.82 8.46
CA THR A 63 26.55 16.41 8.04
C THR A 63 25.27 15.68 8.41
N LEU A 64 24.49 16.18 9.36
CA LEU A 64 23.33 15.48 9.91
C LEU A 64 22.05 16.26 9.66
N THR A 65 21.05 15.60 9.07
CA THR A 65 19.72 16.17 8.77
C THR A 65 18.62 15.33 9.40
N LEU A 66 17.72 16.01 10.10
CA LEU A 66 16.47 15.42 10.60
C LEU A 66 15.39 15.57 9.55
N LYS A 67 14.68 14.48 9.26
CA LYS A 67 13.54 14.47 8.35
C LYS A 67 12.31 13.94 9.06
N ALA A 68 11.19 14.62 8.93
CA ALA A 68 9.92 14.20 9.47
C ALA A 68 8.83 14.42 8.43
N GLY A 69 7.84 13.55 8.40
CA GLY A 69 6.74 13.66 7.45
C GLY A 69 5.47 13.04 7.98
N ILE A 70 4.36 13.62 7.57
CA ILE A 70 3.03 13.05 7.74
C ILE A 70 2.27 13.27 6.44
N ALA A 71 1.62 12.24 5.94
CA ALA A 71 0.85 12.32 4.72
C ALA A 71 -0.37 11.40 4.79
N ARG A 72 -1.49 11.88 4.26
CA ARG A 72 -2.64 11.04 3.98
C ARG A 72 -2.55 10.58 2.54
N ALA A 73 -2.62 9.28 2.32
CA ALA A 73 -2.63 8.68 0.99
C ALA A 73 -3.96 7.99 0.72
N TYR A 74 -4.27 7.89 -0.55
CA TYR A 74 -5.50 7.29 -1.05
C TYR A 74 -5.14 6.29 -2.15
N LYS A 75 -5.81 5.14 -2.12
CA LYS A 75 -5.68 4.12 -3.17
C LYS A 75 -7.07 3.60 -3.52
N ALA A 76 -7.47 3.75 -4.79
CA ALA A 76 -8.69 3.13 -5.29
C ALA A 76 -8.50 1.61 -5.45
N PRO A 77 -9.52 0.78 -5.18
CA PRO A 77 -9.48 -0.62 -5.56
C PRO A 77 -9.28 -0.77 -7.07
N ASN A 78 -8.58 -1.83 -7.49
CA ASN A 78 -8.42 -2.15 -8.89
C ASN A 78 -9.75 -2.55 -9.52
N LEU A 79 -9.88 -2.41 -10.85
CA LEU A 79 -11.12 -2.74 -11.55
C LEU A 79 -11.54 -4.19 -11.33
N TYR A 80 -10.61 -5.13 -11.29
CA TYR A 80 -10.93 -6.54 -11.03
C TYR A 80 -11.41 -6.78 -9.59
N GLN A 81 -11.00 -5.95 -8.63
CA GLN A 81 -11.46 -6.01 -7.24
C GLN A 81 -12.87 -5.44 -7.09
N LEU A 82 -13.23 -4.43 -7.89
CA LEU A 82 -14.54 -3.79 -7.88
C LEU A 82 -15.60 -4.54 -8.69
N ASN A 83 -15.20 -5.30 -9.68
CA ASN A 83 -16.15 -5.99 -10.57
C ASN A 83 -16.62 -7.31 -9.96
N SER A 84 -17.84 -7.35 -9.46
CA SER A 84 -18.43 -8.56 -8.86
C SER A 84 -18.62 -9.72 -9.86
N ASP A 85 -18.57 -9.45 -11.15
CA ASP A 85 -18.62 -10.47 -12.21
C ASP A 85 -17.25 -11.11 -12.48
N TYR A 86 -16.16 -10.56 -11.93
CA TYR A 86 -14.81 -11.04 -12.16
C TYR A 86 -14.39 -12.07 -11.12
N LEU A 87 -13.91 -13.22 -11.58
CA LEU A 87 -13.33 -14.27 -10.74
C LEU A 87 -11.84 -14.43 -11.06
N LEU A 88 -10.98 -14.20 -10.09
CA LEU A 88 -9.54 -14.41 -10.19
C LEU A 88 -9.17 -15.75 -9.54
N TYR A 89 -8.49 -16.62 -10.30
CA TYR A 89 -7.96 -17.86 -9.75
C TYR A 89 -6.63 -17.62 -9.04
N SER A 90 -6.52 -18.11 -7.81
CA SER A 90 -5.32 -18.01 -6.98
C SER A 90 -4.86 -19.38 -6.46
N ARG A 91 -3.56 -19.63 -6.51
CA ARG A 91 -2.94 -20.86 -5.99
C ARG A 91 -2.47 -20.67 -4.54
N GLY A 92 -3.37 -20.36 -3.64
CA GLY A 92 -3.09 -20.25 -2.22
C GLY A 92 -2.85 -18.83 -1.71
N GLN A 93 -2.47 -17.88 -2.53
CA GLN A 93 -2.36 -16.47 -2.13
C GLN A 93 -3.75 -15.83 -2.00
N GLY A 94 -4.08 -15.35 -0.81
CA GLY A 94 -5.39 -14.80 -0.53
C GLY A 94 -6.48 -15.83 -0.23
N CYS A 95 -6.12 -17.11 -0.13
CA CYS A 95 -7.04 -18.21 0.21
C CYS A 95 -6.96 -18.50 1.71
N TYR A 96 -7.75 -17.82 2.48
CA TYR A 96 -7.74 -17.95 3.93
C TYR A 96 -8.19 -19.34 4.38
N GLY A 97 -7.38 -19.99 5.20
CA GLY A 97 -7.67 -21.31 5.73
C GLY A 97 -7.55 -22.47 4.76
N GLN A 98 -7.07 -22.22 3.55
CA GLN A 98 -6.83 -23.27 2.55
C GLN A 98 -5.38 -23.25 2.07
N SER A 99 -4.78 -24.42 2.02
CA SER A 99 -3.43 -24.60 1.47
C SER A 99 -3.44 -24.78 -0.06
N THR A 100 -4.62 -24.81 -0.67
CA THR A 100 -4.82 -25.05 -2.09
C THR A 100 -5.43 -23.85 -2.79
N SER A 101 -5.75 -23.98 -4.06
CA SER A 101 -6.29 -22.92 -4.89
C SER A 101 -7.70 -22.48 -4.51
N CYS A 102 -8.01 -21.21 -4.76
CA CYS A 102 -9.34 -20.63 -4.63
C CYS A 102 -9.60 -19.61 -5.73
N TYR A 103 -10.82 -19.11 -5.79
CA TYR A 103 -11.19 -17.96 -6.61
C TYR A 103 -11.41 -16.74 -5.75
N LEU A 104 -11.02 -15.56 -6.25
CA LEU A 104 -11.28 -14.27 -5.64
C LEU A 104 -12.30 -13.52 -6.50
N GLN A 105 -13.43 -13.21 -5.92
CA GLN A 105 -14.51 -12.45 -6.58
C GLN A 105 -14.37 -10.97 -6.29
N GLY A 106 -14.60 -10.12 -7.28
CA GLY A 106 -14.69 -8.68 -7.10
C GLY A 106 -15.87 -8.29 -6.21
N ASN A 107 -15.78 -7.13 -5.58
CA ASN A 107 -16.83 -6.56 -4.74
C ASN A 107 -17.08 -5.11 -5.14
N ASP A 108 -18.25 -4.81 -5.69
CA ASP A 108 -18.64 -3.46 -6.12
C ASP A 108 -18.93 -2.50 -4.96
N LYS A 109 -18.99 -3.01 -3.72
CA LYS A 109 -19.16 -2.23 -2.50
C LYS A 109 -17.85 -1.82 -1.81
N LEU A 110 -16.70 -2.14 -2.42
CA LEU A 110 -15.41 -1.75 -1.87
C LEU A 110 -15.26 -0.23 -1.80
N LYS A 111 -14.72 0.22 -0.68
CA LYS A 111 -14.34 1.62 -0.47
C LYS A 111 -12.87 1.83 -0.81
N ALA A 112 -12.50 3.08 -1.08
CA ALA A 112 -11.10 3.44 -1.24
C ALA A 112 -10.31 3.16 0.03
N GLU A 113 -9.10 2.62 -0.14
CA GLU A 113 -8.13 2.47 0.93
C GLU A 113 -7.51 3.83 1.22
N THR A 114 -7.53 4.24 2.48
CA THR A 114 -6.84 5.46 2.93
C THR A 114 -5.80 5.11 3.97
N SER A 115 -4.71 5.87 4.00
CA SER A 115 -3.66 5.69 4.99
C SER A 115 -3.14 7.03 5.48
N VAL A 116 -2.72 7.07 6.74
CA VAL A 116 -1.92 8.15 7.30
C VAL A 116 -0.51 7.61 7.50
N ASN A 117 0.42 8.12 6.71
CA ASN A 117 1.81 7.72 6.71
C ASN A 117 2.60 8.72 7.55
N LYS A 118 3.32 8.23 8.54
CA LYS A 118 4.18 9.03 9.42
C LYS A 118 5.59 8.49 9.34
N GLU A 119 6.55 9.39 9.24
CA GLU A 119 7.96 9.01 9.21
C GLU A 119 8.81 9.99 9.99
N LEU A 120 9.86 9.47 10.61
CA LEU A 120 10.88 10.25 11.30
C LEU A 120 12.23 9.62 11.00
N GLY A 121 13.14 10.40 10.43
CA GLY A 121 14.42 9.88 9.98
C GLY A 121 15.57 10.82 10.24
N LEU A 122 16.77 10.24 10.29
CA LEU A 122 18.04 10.93 10.33
C LEU A 122 18.87 10.53 9.12
N GLU A 123 19.51 11.49 8.47
CA GLU A 123 20.40 11.29 7.35
C GLU A 123 21.76 11.92 7.63
N TYR A 124 22.80 11.10 7.50
CA TYR A 124 24.19 11.53 7.64
C TYR A 124 24.87 11.51 6.27
N LYS A 125 25.53 12.61 5.93
CA LYS A 125 26.31 12.75 4.69
C LYS A 125 27.65 13.41 5.00
N ALA A 126 28.74 12.70 4.76
CA ALA A 126 30.09 13.23 4.88
C ALA A 126 31.08 12.38 4.08
N ASP A 127 32.01 13.02 3.36
CA ASP A 127 33.14 12.38 2.68
C ASP A 127 32.73 11.22 1.74
N GLY A 128 31.60 11.37 1.05
CA GLY A 128 31.04 10.34 0.18
C GLY A 128 30.20 9.27 0.90
N TRP A 129 30.22 9.23 2.22
CA TRP A 129 29.34 8.37 3.02
C TRP A 129 27.93 8.96 3.08
N VAL A 130 26.96 8.11 2.88
CA VAL A 130 25.56 8.44 3.14
C VAL A 130 24.96 7.35 4.00
N ALA A 131 24.44 7.72 5.18
CA ALA A 131 23.75 6.80 6.07
C ALA A 131 22.40 7.41 6.46
N GLY A 132 21.34 6.63 6.35
CA GLY A 132 19.99 7.06 6.72
C GLY A 132 19.28 5.99 7.51
N LEU A 133 18.52 6.40 8.53
CA LEU A 133 17.63 5.53 9.27
C LEU A 133 16.29 6.24 9.44
N THR A 134 15.23 5.59 9.03
CA THR A 134 13.88 6.14 9.09
C THR A 134 12.95 5.16 9.79
N TYR A 135 12.28 5.64 10.83
CA TYR A 135 11.13 4.96 11.42
C TYR A 135 9.88 5.37 10.67
N PHE A 136 9.05 4.42 10.27
CA PHE A 136 7.78 4.69 9.62
C PHE A 136 6.64 3.96 10.32
N ARG A 137 5.48 4.60 10.34
CA ARG A 137 4.24 4.02 10.82
C ARG A 137 3.13 4.43 9.86
N ASN A 138 2.44 3.45 9.31
CA ASN A 138 1.33 3.65 8.39
C ASN A 138 0.06 3.08 9.02
N ASP A 139 -0.91 3.96 9.28
CA ASP A 139 -2.24 3.57 9.75
C ASP A 139 -3.19 3.54 8.57
N TYR A 140 -3.78 2.38 8.29
CA TYR A 140 -4.68 2.18 7.16
C TYR A 140 -6.13 2.14 7.61
N LYS A 141 -7.00 2.68 6.77
CA LYS A 141 -8.45 2.59 6.89
C LYS A 141 -9.03 2.02 5.60
N ASN A 142 -9.93 1.05 5.74
CA ASN A 142 -10.55 0.34 4.61
C ASN A 142 -9.52 -0.37 3.70
N LYS A 143 -8.48 -0.98 4.31
CA LYS A 143 -7.50 -1.75 3.53
C LYS A 143 -8.18 -2.88 2.77
N VAL A 144 -7.89 -3.02 1.48
CA VAL A 144 -8.48 -4.07 0.64
C VAL A 144 -7.69 -5.36 0.81
N GLU A 145 -8.35 -6.38 1.32
CA GLU A 145 -7.81 -7.72 1.53
C GLU A 145 -8.83 -8.76 1.06
N SER A 146 -8.40 -10.01 0.86
CA SER A 146 -9.34 -11.10 0.65
C SER A 146 -10.11 -11.42 1.93
N GLY A 147 -11.40 -11.78 1.79
CA GLY A 147 -12.23 -12.14 2.93
C GLY A 147 -11.73 -13.40 3.66
N LEU A 148 -12.10 -13.52 4.93
CA LEU A 148 -11.66 -14.61 5.81
C LEU A 148 -12.45 -15.91 5.60
N ALA A 149 -13.64 -15.81 5.01
CA ALA A 149 -14.52 -16.95 4.76
C ALA A 149 -14.98 -16.99 3.31
N PRO A 150 -15.16 -18.18 2.71
CA PRO A 150 -15.67 -18.27 1.36
C PRO A 150 -17.11 -17.79 1.29
N VAL A 151 -17.44 -16.99 0.28
CA VAL A 151 -18.82 -16.53 0.01
C VAL A 151 -19.62 -17.56 -0.77
N SER A 152 -18.94 -18.43 -1.53
CA SER A 152 -19.56 -19.53 -2.28
C SER A 152 -18.48 -20.52 -2.75
N HIS A 153 -18.91 -21.55 -3.45
CA HIS A 153 -18.02 -22.51 -4.12
C HIS A 153 -18.31 -22.53 -5.61
N ALA A 154 -17.24 -22.62 -6.40
CA ALA A 154 -17.37 -22.77 -7.83
C ALA A 154 -18.00 -24.13 -8.18
N SER A 155 -19.04 -24.13 -9.01
CA SER A 155 -19.63 -25.35 -9.54
C SER A 155 -19.06 -25.66 -10.91
N GLY A 156 -18.75 -26.94 -11.16
CA GLY A 156 -18.16 -27.39 -12.41
C GLY A 156 -16.64 -27.29 -12.44
N GLY A 157 -16.04 -27.35 -13.60
CA GLY A 157 -14.60 -27.44 -13.78
C GLY A 157 -14.09 -28.85 -13.67
N SER A 158 -12.82 -29.06 -13.97
CA SER A 158 -12.13 -30.37 -13.92
C SER A 158 -10.81 -30.29 -13.14
N GLY A 159 -10.43 -31.37 -12.51
CA GLY A 159 -9.18 -31.44 -11.77
C GLY A 159 -9.15 -30.53 -10.55
N ALA A 160 -8.06 -29.77 -10.40
CA ALA A 160 -7.83 -28.90 -9.25
C ALA A 160 -8.81 -27.71 -9.15
N TYR A 161 -9.58 -27.44 -10.19
CA TYR A 161 -10.52 -26.32 -10.26
C TYR A 161 -11.94 -26.71 -9.81
N ARG A 162 -12.16 -27.98 -9.53
CA ARG A 162 -13.49 -28.49 -9.19
C ARG A 162 -13.88 -28.07 -7.77
N ASN A 163 -15.02 -27.42 -7.62
CA ASN A 163 -15.59 -27.00 -6.34
C ASN A 163 -14.64 -26.14 -5.48
N SER A 164 -13.74 -25.37 -6.11
CA SER A 164 -12.87 -24.45 -5.37
C SER A 164 -13.69 -23.37 -4.67
N ALA A 165 -13.26 -23.01 -3.45
CA ALA A 165 -13.90 -21.95 -2.68
C ALA A 165 -13.76 -20.59 -3.40
N ILE A 166 -14.80 -19.77 -3.33
CA ILE A 166 -14.81 -18.40 -3.83
C ILE A 166 -14.77 -17.45 -2.64
N TYR A 167 -13.69 -16.67 -2.55
CA TYR A 167 -13.53 -15.58 -1.60
C TYR A 167 -13.83 -14.25 -2.28
N GLN A 168 -14.25 -13.26 -1.53
CA GLN A 168 -14.55 -11.93 -2.03
C GLN A 168 -13.59 -10.92 -1.43
N TRP A 169 -13.18 -9.92 -2.22
CA TRP A 169 -12.42 -8.79 -1.71
C TRP A 169 -13.24 -7.99 -0.71
N GLU A 170 -12.64 -7.63 0.39
CA GLU A 170 -13.27 -6.91 1.50
C GLU A 170 -12.40 -5.76 1.97
N ASN A 171 -13.00 -4.75 2.61
CA ASN A 171 -12.26 -3.70 3.31
C ASN A 171 -12.01 -4.12 4.76
N VAL A 172 -10.74 -4.14 5.17
CA VAL A 172 -10.34 -4.23 6.58
C VAL A 172 -10.48 -2.84 7.19
N PRO A 173 -11.33 -2.62 8.21
CA PRO A 173 -11.63 -1.26 8.69
C PRO A 173 -10.41 -0.52 9.19
N LYS A 174 -9.50 -1.18 9.90
CA LYS A 174 -8.28 -0.58 10.44
C LYS A 174 -7.11 -1.56 10.39
N ALA A 175 -5.97 -1.07 9.92
CA ALA A 175 -4.73 -1.83 9.87
C ALA A 175 -3.54 -0.95 10.24
N LEU A 176 -2.46 -1.57 10.70
CA LEU A 176 -1.22 -0.90 11.10
C LEU A 176 -0.03 -1.59 10.47
N VAL A 177 0.85 -0.81 9.87
CA VAL A 177 2.17 -1.26 9.42
C VAL A 177 3.21 -0.29 9.97
N GLU A 178 4.21 -0.78 10.69
CA GLU A 178 5.32 0.03 11.16
C GLU A 178 6.66 -0.70 11.02
N GLY A 179 7.72 0.05 10.85
CA GLY A 179 9.03 -0.53 10.66
C GLY A 179 10.15 0.50 10.62
N LEU A 180 11.33 0.00 10.34
CA LEU A 180 12.54 0.79 10.15
C LEU A 180 13.10 0.56 8.75
N GLU A 181 13.49 1.64 8.09
CA GLU A 181 14.21 1.62 6.83
C GLU A 181 15.60 2.20 7.03
N GLY A 182 16.59 1.55 6.46
CA GLY A 182 17.96 2.03 6.52
C GLY A 182 18.61 2.04 5.15
N THR A 183 19.46 3.02 4.93
CA THR A 183 20.30 3.11 3.73
C THR A 183 21.74 3.37 4.14
N LEU A 184 22.68 2.75 3.45
CA LEU A 184 24.12 2.96 3.69
C LEU A 184 24.84 2.96 2.35
N THR A 185 25.58 4.03 2.10
CA THR A 185 26.44 4.17 0.94
C THR A 185 27.85 4.41 1.42
N ILE A 186 28.79 3.54 1.02
CA ILE A 186 30.18 3.59 1.42
C ILE A 186 31.06 3.73 0.18
N PRO A 187 31.90 4.76 0.07
CA PRO A 187 32.93 4.83 -0.98
C PRO A 187 34.07 3.88 -0.64
N LEU A 188 34.26 2.83 -1.44
CA LEU A 188 35.36 1.86 -1.26
C LEU A 188 36.63 2.25 -1.98
N ALA A 189 36.47 2.94 -3.12
CA ALA A 189 37.58 3.45 -3.95
C ALA A 189 37.08 4.63 -4.76
N SER A 190 37.97 5.34 -5.47
CA SER A 190 37.63 6.55 -6.25
C SER A 190 36.51 6.31 -7.30
N GLN A 191 36.33 5.07 -7.75
CA GLN A 191 35.30 4.70 -8.72
C GLN A 191 34.40 3.56 -8.25
N LEU A 192 34.48 3.15 -6.98
CA LEU A 192 33.73 2.05 -6.42
C LEU A 192 32.96 2.49 -5.19
N THR A 193 31.66 2.31 -5.23
CA THR A 193 30.73 2.64 -4.16
C THR A 193 29.91 1.42 -3.80
N TRP A 194 29.75 1.13 -2.51
CA TRP A 194 28.88 0.07 -2.03
C TRP A 194 27.59 0.68 -1.47
N ASN A 195 26.45 0.23 -2.01
CA ASN A 195 25.12 0.65 -1.57
C ASN A 195 24.41 -0.52 -0.88
N ASN A 196 23.83 -0.27 0.29
CA ASN A 196 23.03 -1.24 1.02
C ASN A 196 21.74 -0.58 1.53
N ASN A 197 20.62 -1.23 1.27
CA ASN A 197 19.31 -0.81 1.76
C ASN A 197 18.68 -1.97 2.51
N PHE A 198 18.04 -1.67 3.65
CA PHE A 198 17.32 -2.67 4.40
C PHE A 198 16.00 -2.11 4.92
N THR A 199 15.03 -3.01 5.12
CA THR A 199 13.76 -2.69 5.75
C THR A 199 13.50 -3.75 6.83
N TYR A 200 13.26 -3.30 8.06
CA TYR A 200 12.90 -4.17 9.17
C TYR A 200 11.47 -3.88 9.60
N MET A 201 10.59 -4.86 9.43
CA MET A 201 9.17 -4.73 9.75
C MET A 201 8.94 -5.03 11.22
N LEU A 202 8.47 -4.03 11.99
CA LEU A 202 8.15 -4.18 13.41
C LEU A 202 6.76 -4.75 13.62
N GLN A 203 5.76 -4.24 12.90
CA GLN A 203 4.37 -4.69 12.98
C GLN A 203 3.67 -4.56 11.63
N SER A 204 2.83 -5.55 11.34
CA SER A 204 1.85 -5.49 10.25
C SER A 204 0.63 -6.27 10.71
N LYS A 205 -0.43 -5.57 11.12
CA LYS A 205 -1.59 -6.24 11.74
C LYS A 205 -2.92 -5.54 11.45
N ASN A 206 -3.99 -6.31 11.52
CA ASN A 206 -5.36 -5.83 11.63
C ASN A 206 -5.63 -5.37 13.06
N LYS A 207 -5.99 -4.11 13.27
CA LYS A 207 -6.20 -3.53 14.61
C LYS A 207 -7.45 -4.08 15.32
N GLU A 208 -8.42 -4.60 14.59
CA GLU A 208 -9.67 -5.12 15.19
C GLU A 208 -9.51 -6.57 15.63
N THR A 209 -8.85 -7.40 14.84
CA THR A 209 -8.68 -8.83 15.14
C THR A 209 -7.34 -9.14 15.78
N GLY A 210 -6.35 -8.27 15.64
CA GLY A 210 -4.97 -8.52 16.07
C GLY A 210 -4.19 -9.46 15.16
N ASP A 211 -4.77 -9.91 14.07
CA ASP A 211 -4.13 -10.83 13.13
C ASP A 211 -3.09 -10.10 12.27
N TYR A 212 -2.01 -10.80 11.96
CA TYR A 212 -0.98 -10.27 11.07
C TYR A 212 -1.48 -10.24 9.63
N LEU A 213 -1.11 -9.17 8.91
CA LEU A 213 -1.40 -9.02 7.50
C LEU A 213 -0.23 -9.53 6.66
N SER A 214 -0.53 -10.03 5.46
CA SER A 214 0.49 -10.29 4.45
C SER A 214 1.11 -8.98 3.98
N VAL A 215 2.42 -8.95 3.84
CA VAL A 215 3.21 -7.79 3.40
C VAL A 215 3.73 -8.02 1.99
#